data_647720876df43f39c3a87ce44955cbde
#
_entry.id   647720876df43f39c3a87ce44955cbde
#
_cell.length_a   1.000
_cell.length_b   1.000
_cell.length_c   1.000
_cell.angle_alpha   90.00
_cell.angle_beta   90.00
_cell.angle_gamma   90.00
#
_symmetry.space_group_name_H-M   'P 1'
#
loop_
_entity.id
_entity.type
_entity.pdbx_description
1 polymer ?
#
loop_
_entity_poly.entity_id
_entity_poly.type
_entity_poly.pdbx_seq_one_letter_code
_entity_poly.pdbx_strand_id
1 'polypeptide(L)'
;AYNKDNQEDKEPLFDTVDTLKDTLRIFAEMVGGQINPHTGCKEGGITVNAAAMRAAAQKGYATATDLADYLVKKGLPFRDAHETVAHAVKLAAQKGVDLSELSLAELQAFNPSVADDVFAVLSLEGSLNARNTLGGTAPAQVRSQLQRHRARLG
;
A
#
# COMPACT_ATOMS: atom_id res chain seq x y z
N ALA A 1 47.54 22.24 2.23
CA ALA A 1 47.26 21.05 1.45
C ALA A 1 46.26 21.40 0.35
N TYR A 2 46.55 20.97 -0.84
CA TYR A 2 45.67 21.14 -2.00
C TYR A 2 44.78 19.91 -2.13
N ASN A 3 43.53 20.02 -1.70
CA ASN A 3 42.59 18.92 -1.75
C ASN A 3 41.82 18.95 -3.08
N LYS A 4 42.31 18.19 -4.06
CA LYS A 4 41.71 18.08 -5.39
C LYS A 4 40.26 17.55 -5.32
N ASP A 5 39.99 16.67 -4.36
CA ASP A 5 38.66 16.11 -4.13
C ASP A 5 37.57 17.19 -3.89
N ASN A 6 37.97 18.31 -3.25
CA ASN A 6 37.05 19.44 -3.04
C ASN A 6 36.78 20.27 -4.32
N GLN A 7 37.45 19.97 -5.42
CA GLN A 7 37.21 20.63 -6.71
C GLN A 7 36.26 19.82 -7.59
N GLU A 8 36.22 18.52 -7.38
CA GLU A 8 35.42 17.58 -8.19
C GLU A 8 34.07 17.25 -7.53
N ASP A 9 33.77 17.79 -6.34
CA ASP A 9 32.52 17.54 -5.62
C ASP A 9 31.32 18.33 -6.17
N LYS A 10 31.58 19.48 -6.83
CA LYS A 10 30.53 20.41 -7.25
C LYS A 10 29.85 20.00 -8.56
N GLU A 11 30.59 19.50 -9.53
CA GLU A 11 30.00 19.05 -10.80
C GLU A 11 28.94 17.96 -10.61
N PRO A 12 29.21 16.87 -9.86
CA PRO A 12 28.19 15.87 -9.57
C PRO A 12 26.98 16.43 -8.78
N LEU A 13 27.23 17.42 -7.91
CA LEU A 13 26.14 18.08 -7.18
C LEU A 13 25.25 18.89 -8.13
N PHE A 14 25.81 19.67 -9.03
CA PHE A 14 25.06 20.48 -9.98
C PHE A 14 24.27 19.59 -10.94
N ASP A 15 24.90 18.56 -11.49
CA ASP A 15 24.24 17.57 -12.35
C ASP A 15 23.08 16.87 -11.64
N THR A 16 23.30 16.47 -10.38
CA THR A 16 22.24 15.90 -9.54
C THR A 16 21.07 16.86 -9.34
N VAL A 17 21.36 18.13 -9.03
CA VAL A 17 20.33 19.16 -8.82
C VAL A 17 19.51 19.39 -10.08
N ASP A 18 20.16 19.50 -11.25
CA ASP A 18 19.46 19.74 -12.51
C ASP A 18 18.63 18.53 -12.92
N THR A 19 19.17 17.32 -12.79
CA THR A 19 18.45 16.07 -13.03
C THR A 19 17.21 15.94 -12.12
N LEU A 20 17.35 16.25 -10.84
CA LEU A 20 16.24 16.18 -9.89
C LEU A 20 15.16 17.23 -10.18
N LYS A 21 15.54 18.47 -10.52
CA LYS A 21 14.57 19.52 -10.86
C LYS A 21 13.73 19.12 -12.08
N ASP A 22 14.37 18.64 -13.13
CA ASP A 22 13.68 18.24 -14.36
C ASP A 22 12.81 17.00 -14.11
N THR A 23 13.31 16.02 -13.35
CA THR A 23 12.54 14.83 -12.96
C THR A 23 11.29 15.22 -12.17
N LEU A 24 11.42 16.09 -11.16
CA LEU A 24 10.28 16.51 -10.34
C LEU A 24 9.27 17.31 -11.15
N ARG A 25 9.72 18.18 -12.07
CA ARG A 25 8.84 18.93 -12.96
C ARG A 25 8.02 17.99 -13.84
N ILE A 26 8.69 17.07 -14.55
CA ILE A 26 8.01 16.12 -15.44
C ILE A 26 7.07 15.20 -14.66
N PHE A 27 7.47 14.77 -13.46
CA PHE A 27 6.61 13.96 -12.60
C PHE A 27 5.36 14.73 -12.15
N ALA A 28 5.52 16.01 -11.80
CA ALA A 28 4.38 16.86 -11.43
C ALA A 28 3.40 17.02 -12.61
N GLU A 29 3.91 17.25 -13.82
CA GLU A 29 3.11 17.33 -15.04
C GLU A 29 2.43 16.00 -15.38
N MET A 30 3.14 14.88 -15.25
CA MET A 30 2.60 13.54 -15.48
C MET A 30 1.45 13.22 -14.52
N VAL A 31 1.58 13.56 -13.25
CA VAL A 31 0.54 13.28 -12.24
C VAL A 31 -0.59 14.30 -12.30
N GLY A 32 -0.24 15.58 -12.36
CA GLY A 32 -1.16 16.70 -12.30
C GLY A 32 -1.79 17.07 -13.64
N GLY A 33 -1.16 16.75 -14.75
CA GLY A 33 -1.45 17.29 -16.08
C GLY A 33 -0.97 18.74 -16.22
N GLN A 34 -1.09 19.27 -17.42
CA GLN A 34 -0.74 20.65 -17.76
C GLN A 34 -1.99 21.46 -18.11
N ILE A 35 -1.93 22.76 -17.89
CA ILE A 35 -2.94 23.67 -18.44
C ILE A 35 -2.47 24.09 -19.83
N ASN A 36 -3.26 23.77 -20.86
CA ASN A 36 -2.99 24.22 -22.20
C ASN A 36 -3.11 25.76 -22.25
N PRO A 37 -2.05 26.48 -22.61
CA PRO A 37 -2.04 27.95 -22.59
C PRO A 37 -2.98 28.58 -23.61
N HIS A 38 -3.39 27.84 -24.65
CA HIS A 38 -4.29 28.33 -25.70
C HIS A 38 -5.75 28.10 -25.39
N THR A 39 -6.07 27.00 -24.71
CA THR A 39 -7.47 26.60 -24.43
C THR A 39 -7.87 26.83 -22.98
N GLY A 40 -6.91 27.01 -22.06
CA GLY A 40 -7.14 27.03 -20.62
C GLY A 40 -7.60 25.71 -20.02
N CYS A 41 -7.69 24.67 -20.84
CA CYS A 41 -8.12 23.34 -20.40
C CYS A 41 -6.95 22.54 -19.81
N LYS A 42 -7.26 21.70 -18.84
CA LYS A 42 -6.29 20.74 -18.30
C LYS A 42 -6.15 19.58 -19.27
N GLU A 43 -4.91 19.29 -19.68
CA GLU A 43 -4.54 18.18 -20.54
C GLU A 43 -3.61 17.22 -19.82
N GLY A 44 -3.76 15.91 -20.05
CA GLY A 44 -2.93 14.88 -19.43
C GLY A 44 -3.27 14.67 -17.96
N GLY A 45 -2.30 14.15 -17.23
CA GLY A 45 -2.43 13.74 -15.84
C GLY A 45 -2.87 12.29 -15.71
N ILE A 46 -2.73 11.77 -14.47
CA ILE A 46 -3.12 10.40 -14.13
C ILE A 46 -4.63 10.36 -13.87
N THR A 47 -5.29 9.40 -14.50
CA THR A 47 -6.67 9.02 -14.19
C THR A 47 -6.68 7.70 -13.42
N VAL A 48 -7.52 7.62 -12.39
CA VAL A 48 -7.60 6.45 -11.53
C VAL A 48 -8.67 5.50 -12.04
N ASN A 49 -8.28 4.28 -12.42
CA ASN A 49 -9.23 3.19 -12.64
C ASN A 49 -9.42 2.43 -11.31
N ALA A 50 -10.32 2.93 -10.47
CA ALA A 50 -10.55 2.40 -9.12
C ALA A 50 -10.95 0.92 -9.14
N ALA A 51 -11.75 0.49 -10.12
CA ALA A 51 -12.19 -0.91 -10.23
C ALA A 51 -11.02 -1.84 -10.53
N ALA A 52 -10.17 -1.48 -11.50
CA ALA A 52 -8.99 -2.27 -11.84
C ALA A 52 -7.97 -2.30 -10.70
N MET A 53 -7.77 -1.18 -9.99
CA MET A 53 -6.88 -1.11 -8.84
C MET A 53 -7.39 -1.98 -7.69
N ARG A 54 -8.69 -1.94 -7.41
CA ARG A 54 -9.30 -2.80 -6.37
C ARG A 54 -9.14 -4.29 -6.73
N ALA A 55 -9.46 -4.66 -7.95
CA ALA A 55 -9.31 -6.04 -8.43
C ALA A 55 -7.84 -6.51 -8.37
N ALA A 56 -6.88 -5.64 -8.68
CA ALA A 56 -5.47 -5.96 -8.57
C ALA A 56 -5.03 -6.15 -7.10
N ALA A 57 -5.53 -5.32 -6.18
CA ALA A 57 -5.21 -5.41 -4.75
C ALA A 57 -5.78 -6.67 -4.07
N GLN A 58 -6.84 -7.27 -4.62
CA GLN A 58 -7.42 -8.52 -4.12
C GLN A 58 -6.65 -9.77 -4.57
N LYS A 59 -5.79 -9.65 -5.58
CA LYS A 59 -5.03 -10.80 -6.09
C LYS A 59 -3.85 -11.16 -5.20
N GLY A 60 -3.48 -12.45 -5.23
CA GLY A 60 -2.25 -12.95 -4.61
C GLY A 60 -2.34 -13.10 -3.09
N TYR A 61 -3.54 -13.23 -2.54
CA TYR A 61 -3.75 -13.44 -1.09
C TYR A 61 -3.11 -12.34 -0.24
N ALA A 62 -3.23 -11.08 -0.64
CA ALA A 62 -2.60 -9.95 0.02
C ALA A 62 -3.00 -9.80 1.50
N THR A 63 -4.18 -10.31 1.89
CA THR A 63 -4.69 -10.32 3.26
C THR A 63 -4.25 -11.53 4.11
N ALA A 64 -3.39 -12.40 3.59
CA ALA A 64 -2.90 -13.57 4.33
C ALA A 64 -2.20 -13.19 5.65
N THR A 65 -1.39 -12.12 5.63
CA THR A 65 -0.75 -11.62 6.85
C THR A 65 -1.77 -11.08 7.87
N ASP A 66 -2.85 -10.46 7.39
CA ASP A 66 -3.91 -9.97 8.27
C ASP A 66 -4.63 -11.13 8.99
N LEU A 67 -4.80 -12.29 8.32
CA LEU A 67 -5.32 -13.51 8.93
C LEU A 67 -4.35 -14.05 10.00
N ALA A 68 -3.04 -14.03 9.75
CA ALA A 68 -2.06 -14.44 10.75
C ALA A 68 -2.10 -13.54 11.98
N ASP A 69 -2.13 -12.22 11.80
CA ASP A 69 -2.26 -11.24 12.87
C ASP A 69 -3.57 -11.41 13.65
N TYR A 70 -4.67 -11.74 12.98
CA TYR A 70 -5.94 -12.04 13.61
C TYR A 70 -5.82 -13.26 14.53
N LEU A 71 -5.22 -14.35 14.07
CA LEU A 71 -5.02 -15.57 14.87
C LEU A 71 -4.10 -15.31 16.06
N VAL A 72 -3.05 -14.50 15.88
CA VAL A 72 -2.17 -14.09 16.99
C VAL A 72 -2.94 -13.30 18.04
N LYS A 73 -3.82 -12.39 17.65
CA LYS A 73 -4.70 -11.66 18.59
C LYS A 73 -5.69 -12.58 19.31
N LYS A 74 -6.04 -13.71 18.73
CA LYS A 74 -6.84 -14.78 19.36
C LYS A 74 -5.99 -15.69 20.26
N GLY A 75 -4.67 -15.43 20.40
CA GLY A 75 -3.78 -16.14 21.31
C GLY A 75 -2.93 -17.24 20.67
N LEU A 76 -2.98 -17.40 19.34
CA LEU A 76 -2.14 -18.38 18.65
C LEU A 76 -0.70 -17.85 18.52
N PRO A 77 0.36 -18.66 18.81
CA PRO A 77 1.73 -18.28 18.52
C PRO A 77 1.91 -17.94 17.04
N PHE A 78 2.73 -16.93 16.71
CA PHE A 78 2.88 -16.45 15.33
C PHE A 78 3.29 -17.56 14.34
N ARG A 79 4.17 -18.47 14.74
CA ARG A 79 4.59 -19.61 13.91
C ARG A 79 3.40 -20.49 13.51
N ASP A 80 2.56 -20.82 14.49
CA ASP A 80 1.40 -21.69 14.29
C ASP A 80 0.31 -20.96 13.47
N ALA A 81 0.15 -19.66 13.70
CA ALA A 81 -0.72 -18.79 12.89
C ALA A 81 -0.27 -18.77 11.44
N HIS A 82 1.03 -18.61 11.18
CA HIS A 82 1.59 -18.61 9.83
C HIS A 82 1.37 -19.95 9.10
N GLU A 83 1.57 -21.08 9.79
CA GLU A 83 1.32 -22.42 9.24
C GLU A 83 -0.18 -22.62 8.92
N THR A 84 -1.04 -22.21 9.85
CA THR A 84 -2.52 -22.25 9.66
C THR A 84 -2.91 -21.45 8.42
N VAL A 85 -2.38 -20.23 8.25
CA VAL A 85 -2.65 -19.38 7.09
C VAL A 85 -2.13 -20.00 5.80
N ALA A 86 -0.96 -20.64 5.81
CA ALA A 86 -0.43 -21.32 4.64
C ALA A 86 -1.37 -22.43 4.15
N HIS A 87 -2.00 -23.16 5.06
CA HIS A 87 -3.02 -24.17 4.72
C HIS A 87 -4.29 -23.53 4.15
N ALA A 88 -4.77 -22.44 4.73
CA ALA A 88 -5.92 -21.71 4.21
C ALA A 88 -5.67 -21.15 2.80
N VAL A 89 -4.50 -20.56 2.56
CA VAL A 89 -4.07 -20.09 1.23
C VAL A 89 -4.02 -21.24 0.22
N LYS A 90 -3.48 -22.39 0.63
CA LYS A 90 -3.43 -23.60 -0.23
C LYS A 90 -4.84 -24.05 -0.63
N LEU A 91 -5.79 -24.09 0.30
CA LEU A 91 -7.18 -24.42 0.02
C LEU A 91 -7.83 -23.41 -0.93
N ALA A 92 -7.65 -22.09 -0.66
CA ALA A 92 -8.16 -21.03 -1.51
C ALA A 92 -7.63 -21.14 -2.95
N ALA A 93 -6.30 -21.38 -3.08
CA ALA A 93 -5.65 -21.61 -4.38
C ALA A 93 -6.21 -22.84 -5.12
N GLN A 94 -6.46 -23.93 -4.43
CA GLN A 94 -7.06 -25.13 -5.02
C GLN A 94 -8.49 -24.88 -5.52
N LYS A 95 -9.23 -24.00 -4.83
CA LYS A 95 -10.59 -23.61 -5.22
C LYS A 95 -10.61 -22.49 -6.27
N GLY A 96 -9.50 -21.80 -6.49
CA GLY A 96 -9.42 -20.64 -7.37
C GLY A 96 -10.16 -19.41 -6.84
N VAL A 97 -10.25 -19.27 -5.50
CA VAL A 97 -10.94 -18.17 -4.80
C VAL A 97 -9.97 -17.40 -3.89
N ASP A 98 -10.38 -16.20 -3.45
CA ASP A 98 -9.64 -15.43 -2.44
C ASP A 98 -9.91 -15.98 -1.02
N LEU A 99 -9.03 -15.62 -0.05
CA LEU A 99 -9.22 -16.01 1.37
C LEU A 99 -10.55 -15.52 1.95
N SER A 100 -11.00 -14.35 1.53
CA SER A 100 -12.27 -13.76 1.95
C SER A 100 -13.51 -14.49 1.41
N GLU A 101 -13.33 -15.36 0.41
CA GLU A 101 -14.39 -16.15 -0.21
C GLU A 101 -14.49 -17.57 0.37
N LEU A 102 -13.55 -17.98 1.24
CA LEU A 102 -13.68 -19.20 2.00
C LEU A 102 -14.82 -19.08 3.02
N SER A 103 -15.55 -20.16 3.23
CA SER A 103 -16.59 -20.21 4.26
C SER A 103 -16.00 -20.20 5.67
N LEU A 104 -16.77 -19.74 6.65
CA LEU A 104 -16.35 -19.76 8.06
C LEU A 104 -15.99 -21.19 8.50
N ALA A 105 -16.77 -22.20 8.09
CA ALA A 105 -16.52 -23.60 8.43
C ALA A 105 -15.16 -24.10 7.90
N GLU A 106 -14.75 -23.65 6.72
CA GLU A 106 -13.45 -24.02 6.14
C GLU A 106 -12.30 -23.36 6.89
N LEU A 107 -12.45 -22.11 7.28
CA LEU A 107 -11.46 -21.41 8.09
C LEU A 107 -11.36 -22.01 9.51
N GLN A 108 -12.50 -22.38 10.10
CA GLN A 108 -12.59 -23.06 11.40
C GLN A 108 -12.00 -24.48 11.39
N ALA A 109 -12.00 -25.15 10.24
CA ALA A 109 -11.34 -26.45 10.10
C ALA A 109 -9.82 -26.37 10.32
N PHE A 110 -9.22 -25.23 10.03
CA PHE A 110 -7.80 -24.98 10.31
C PHE A 110 -7.56 -24.47 11.73
N ASN A 111 -8.46 -23.64 12.26
CA ASN A 111 -8.40 -23.19 13.64
C ASN A 111 -9.79 -22.84 14.19
N PRO A 112 -10.26 -23.54 15.25
CA PRO A 112 -11.60 -23.33 15.81
C PRO A 112 -11.81 -21.95 16.45
N SER A 113 -10.75 -21.19 16.73
CA SER A 113 -10.86 -19.82 17.28
C SER A 113 -11.31 -18.78 16.25
N VAL A 114 -11.35 -19.14 14.97
CA VAL A 114 -11.85 -18.26 13.91
C VAL A 114 -13.35 -18.04 14.10
N ALA A 115 -13.77 -16.79 14.09
CA ALA A 115 -15.17 -16.39 14.22
C ALA A 115 -15.55 -15.47 13.03
N ASP A 116 -16.81 -15.08 12.96
CA ASP A 116 -17.38 -14.29 11.85
C ASP A 116 -16.68 -12.94 11.63
N ASP A 117 -16.04 -12.39 12.67
CA ASP A 117 -15.26 -11.15 12.61
C ASP A 117 -14.02 -11.22 11.67
N VAL A 118 -13.61 -12.43 11.28
CA VAL A 118 -12.51 -12.67 10.35
C VAL A 118 -12.77 -12.04 8.97
N PHE A 119 -13.99 -12.03 8.49
CA PHE A 119 -14.32 -11.47 7.18
C PHE A 119 -14.11 -9.95 7.10
N ALA A 120 -14.32 -9.25 8.22
CA ALA A 120 -13.99 -7.83 8.31
C ALA A 120 -12.47 -7.61 8.20
N VAL A 121 -11.66 -8.50 8.78
CA VAL A 121 -10.19 -8.45 8.71
C VAL A 121 -9.68 -8.78 7.31
N LEU A 122 -10.28 -9.76 6.64
CA LEU A 122 -9.90 -10.20 5.30
C LEU A 122 -10.35 -9.23 4.18
N SER A 123 -11.15 -8.23 4.50
CA SER A 123 -11.50 -7.19 3.53
C SER A 123 -10.32 -6.25 3.26
N LEU A 124 -10.25 -5.66 2.05
CA LEU A 124 -9.22 -4.65 1.73
C LEU A 124 -9.29 -3.46 2.68
N GLU A 125 -10.50 -3.03 3.03
CA GLU A 125 -10.73 -1.94 3.98
C GLU A 125 -10.25 -2.30 5.38
N GLY A 126 -10.49 -3.53 5.83
CA GLY A 126 -10.01 -4.05 7.11
C GLY A 126 -8.48 -4.06 7.17
N SER A 127 -7.85 -4.60 6.13
CA SER A 127 -6.40 -4.63 5.98
C SER A 127 -5.79 -3.21 6.04
N LEU A 128 -6.32 -2.27 5.28
CA LEU A 128 -5.84 -0.88 5.28
C LEU A 128 -6.05 -0.21 6.64
N ASN A 129 -7.23 -0.35 7.24
CA ASN A 129 -7.57 0.29 8.51
C ASN A 129 -6.76 -0.28 9.70
N ALA A 130 -6.35 -1.54 9.64
CA ALA A 130 -5.51 -2.15 10.65
C ALA A 130 -4.13 -1.47 10.77
N ARG A 131 -3.65 -0.81 9.73
CA ARG A 131 -2.36 -0.09 9.68
C ARG A 131 -2.46 1.34 10.18
N ASN A 132 -3.09 1.52 11.34
CA ASN A 132 -3.42 2.83 11.93
C ASN A 132 -2.35 3.33 12.93
N THR A 133 -1.08 3.14 12.61
CA THR A 133 0.06 3.70 13.36
C THR A 133 0.54 5.00 12.71
N LEU A 134 1.34 5.79 13.42
CA LEU A 134 1.95 6.99 12.84
C LEU A 134 2.80 6.63 11.61
N GLY A 135 2.49 7.24 10.47
CA GLY A 135 3.12 6.91 9.18
C GLY A 135 2.56 5.67 8.49
N GLY A 136 1.55 5.01 9.09
CA GLY A 136 0.86 3.88 8.48
C GLY A 136 -0.06 4.28 7.32
N THR A 137 -0.51 3.27 6.57
CA THR A 137 -1.30 3.45 5.34
C THR A 137 -2.81 3.56 5.57
N ALA A 138 -3.27 3.48 6.83
CA ALA A 138 -4.70 3.68 7.13
C ALA A 138 -5.18 5.05 6.60
N PRO A 139 -6.36 5.15 5.99
CA PRO A 139 -6.86 6.40 5.41
C PRO A 139 -6.86 7.58 6.39
N ALA A 140 -7.06 7.32 7.69
CA ALA A 140 -6.98 8.35 8.73
C ALA A 140 -5.56 8.92 8.85
N GLN A 141 -4.54 8.05 8.85
CA GLN A 141 -3.14 8.46 8.94
C GLN A 141 -2.69 9.21 7.67
N VAL A 142 -3.08 8.72 6.50
CA VAL A 142 -2.79 9.39 5.22
C VAL A 142 -3.40 10.79 5.19
N ARG A 143 -4.67 10.95 5.60
CA ARG A 143 -5.33 12.27 5.69
C ARG A 143 -4.61 13.20 6.66
N SER A 144 -4.19 12.70 7.81
CA SER A 144 -3.44 13.48 8.80
C SER A 144 -2.10 13.99 8.22
N GLN A 145 -1.36 13.13 7.52
CA GLN A 145 -0.11 13.53 6.86
C GLN A 145 -0.34 14.54 5.73
N LEU A 146 -1.39 14.36 4.94
CA LEU A 146 -1.76 15.33 3.90
C LEU A 146 -2.07 16.71 4.49
N GLN A 147 -2.82 16.77 5.58
CA GLN A 147 -3.13 18.03 6.29
C GLN A 147 -1.85 18.69 6.81
N ARG A 148 -0.97 17.91 7.45
CA ARG A 148 0.33 18.38 7.95
C ARG A 148 1.19 18.99 6.84
N HIS A 149 1.28 18.31 5.69
CA HIS A 149 2.09 18.80 4.57
C HIS A 149 1.45 20.00 3.89
N ARG A 150 0.14 20.04 3.73
CA ARG A 150 -0.57 21.23 3.23
C ARG A 150 -0.32 22.46 4.10
N ALA A 151 -0.40 22.31 5.42
CA ALA A 151 -0.11 23.43 6.34
C ALA A 151 1.34 23.92 6.29
N ARG A 152 2.28 23.11 5.81
CA ARG A 152 3.70 23.50 5.64
C ARG A 152 3.98 24.19 4.30
N LEU A 153 3.14 23.94 3.31
CA LEU A 153 3.31 24.51 1.96
C LEU A 153 2.54 25.84 1.75
N GLY A 154 1.66 26.20 2.70
CA GLY A 154 0.79 27.38 2.64
C GLY A 154 -0.53 27.00 2.03
#